data_05983300497db1dbc8b77fe7c12a6066
#
_entry.id   05983300497db1dbc8b77fe7c12a6066
#
_cell.length_a   1.000
_cell.length_b   1.000
_cell.length_c   1.000
_cell.angle_alpha   90.00
_cell.angle_beta   90.00
_cell.angle_gamma   90.00
#
_symmetry.space_group_name_H-M   'P 1'
#
loop_
_entity.id
_entity.type
_entity.pdbx_description
1 polymer ?
#
loop_
_entity_poly.entity_id
_entity_poly.type
_entity_poly.pdbx_seq_one_letter_code
_entity_poly.pdbx_strand_id
1 'polypeptide(L)'
;GIEVNTNGLVIASRPGYLETLVEAGLTGVYLSFDGLSGDVYEATCGRDILDVKLRAIERCREAGIQVVLSVAVLFGVNDGQLGDLLRFSLENADVVAGLALQPAFTSGRFEADRADALTAGDVIFKMAEQSEGLIEACDFWPLGCSNPLCDTGLFLVRDQRGADERYHPWGFYPATKVLAYDEYREAYNPDSPQGSVIPDILASRGVPVADGLSVIVMNYMDANTMDIQRMRECSMMVTVPDGRAIPFCSYHLTDGAGRRDRKSVV
;
A
#
# COMPACT_ATOMS: atom_id res chain seq x y z
N GLY A 1 6.93 -9.91 -11.44
CA GLY A 1 7.67 -10.05 -10.20
C GLY A 1 7.04 -11.07 -9.27
N ILE A 2 7.79 -11.58 -8.33
CA ILE A 2 7.29 -12.43 -7.23
C ILE A 2 7.49 -11.63 -5.94
N GLU A 3 6.39 -11.41 -5.23
CA GLU A 3 6.40 -10.72 -3.95
C GLU A 3 5.90 -11.64 -2.84
N VAL A 4 6.47 -11.49 -1.64
CA VAL A 4 6.02 -12.20 -0.45
C VAL A 4 5.35 -11.21 0.50
N ASN A 5 4.08 -11.45 0.80
CA ASN A 5 3.38 -10.73 1.86
C ASN A 5 3.72 -11.38 3.21
N THR A 6 4.28 -10.61 4.13
CA THR A 6 4.82 -11.15 5.39
C THR A 6 4.72 -10.14 6.53
N ASN A 7 4.69 -10.67 7.76
CA ASN A 7 4.86 -9.85 8.97
C ASN A 7 6.34 -9.56 9.30
N GLY A 8 7.29 -10.06 8.54
CA GLY A 8 8.73 -9.80 8.70
C GLY A 8 9.45 -10.56 9.81
N LEU A 9 8.74 -11.30 10.66
CA LEU A 9 9.35 -11.96 11.83
C LEU A 9 10.46 -12.93 11.44
N VAL A 10 10.26 -13.74 10.39
CA VAL A 10 11.23 -14.73 9.94
C VAL A 10 12.40 -14.04 9.22
N ILE A 11 12.13 -13.03 8.41
CA ILE A 11 13.17 -12.22 7.74
C ILE A 11 14.11 -11.60 8.78
N ALA A 12 13.55 -11.01 9.84
CA ALA A 12 14.35 -10.36 10.89
C ALA A 12 15.14 -11.32 11.77
N SER A 13 14.67 -12.56 11.97
CA SER A 13 15.21 -13.47 12.98
C SER A 13 16.02 -14.65 12.43
N ARG A 14 15.79 -15.06 11.17
CA ARG A 14 16.42 -16.25 10.59
C ARG A 14 17.47 -15.87 9.54
N PRO A 15 18.76 -15.98 9.84
CA PRO A 15 19.81 -15.76 8.84
C PRO A 15 19.67 -16.72 7.64
N GLY A 16 19.96 -16.23 6.44
CA GLY A 16 19.90 -17.01 5.21
C GLY A 16 18.50 -17.22 4.63
N TYR A 17 17.43 -16.83 5.36
CA TYR A 17 16.07 -17.05 4.88
C TYR A 17 15.71 -16.15 3.69
N LEU A 18 16.03 -14.84 3.78
CA LEU A 18 15.75 -13.91 2.71
C LEU A 18 16.59 -14.22 1.47
N GLU A 19 17.84 -14.57 1.65
CA GLU A 19 18.76 -14.95 0.58
C GLU A 19 18.24 -16.19 -0.17
N THR A 20 17.70 -17.19 0.54
CA THR A 20 17.07 -18.35 -0.09
C THR A 20 15.86 -17.95 -0.95
N LEU A 21 15.05 -16.98 -0.49
CA LEU A 21 13.92 -16.48 -1.29
C LEU A 21 14.38 -15.71 -2.53
N VAL A 22 15.43 -14.91 -2.40
CA VAL A 22 16.04 -14.17 -3.53
C VAL A 22 16.58 -15.13 -4.57
N GLU A 23 17.30 -16.18 -4.15
CA GLU A 23 17.77 -17.25 -5.05
C GLU A 23 16.63 -17.98 -5.75
N ALA A 24 15.46 -18.08 -5.08
CA ALA A 24 14.24 -18.66 -5.67
C ALA A 24 13.48 -17.68 -6.60
N GLY A 25 13.95 -16.44 -6.77
CA GLY A 25 13.37 -15.45 -7.68
C GLY A 25 12.46 -14.40 -7.02
N LEU A 26 12.59 -14.20 -5.71
CA LEU A 26 11.89 -13.10 -5.01
C LEU A 26 12.35 -11.75 -5.56
N THR A 27 11.41 -10.87 -5.89
CA THR A 27 11.68 -9.53 -6.43
C THR A 27 11.26 -8.41 -5.46
N GLY A 28 10.41 -8.68 -4.49
CA GLY A 28 9.93 -7.69 -3.53
C GLY A 28 9.32 -8.29 -2.28
N VAL A 29 9.22 -7.49 -1.24
CA VAL A 29 8.58 -7.84 0.03
C VAL A 29 7.44 -6.87 0.32
N TYR A 30 6.24 -7.40 0.54
CA TYR A 30 5.09 -6.66 1.04
C TYR A 30 5.01 -6.85 2.55
N LEU A 31 5.54 -5.88 3.30
CA LEU A 31 5.76 -5.98 4.73
C LEU A 31 4.61 -5.34 5.52
N SER A 32 3.89 -6.09 6.33
CA SER A 32 2.97 -5.51 7.33
C SER A 32 3.76 -4.59 8.26
N PHE A 33 3.41 -3.30 8.27
CA PHE A 33 4.11 -2.24 9.01
C PHE A 33 3.13 -1.18 9.49
N ASP A 34 2.44 -1.43 10.61
CA ASP A 34 1.25 -0.67 11.01
C ASP A 34 1.58 0.67 11.69
N GLY A 35 2.82 0.93 12.09
CA GLY A 35 3.17 2.20 12.74
C GLY A 35 4.63 2.32 13.16
N LEU A 36 4.96 3.46 13.75
CA LEU A 36 6.30 3.84 14.19
C LEU A 36 6.45 3.88 15.72
N SER A 37 5.50 3.30 16.45
CA SER A 37 5.57 3.20 17.91
C SER A 37 5.17 1.82 18.42
N GLY A 38 5.70 1.42 19.56
CA GLY A 38 5.38 0.14 20.22
C GLY A 38 3.90 -0.01 20.54
N ASP A 39 3.25 1.08 20.94
CA ASP A 39 1.83 1.13 21.31
C ASP A 39 0.92 0.67 20.17
N VAL A 40 1.25 1.03 18.92
CA VAL A 40 0.51 0.58 17.74
C VAL A 40 0.59 -0.94 17.62
N TYR A 41 1.78 -1.51 17.83
CA TYR A 41 1.95 -2.97 17.74
C TYR A 41 1.36 -3.71 18.94
N GLU A 42 1.34 -3.10 20.11
CA GLU A 42 0.60 -3.64 21.26
C GLU A 42 -0.90 -3.71 20.94
N ALA A 43 -1.46 -2.66 20.33
CA ALA A 43 -2.87 -2.63 19.94
C ALA A 43 -3.20 -3.61 18.79
N THR A 44 -2.33 -3.73 17.77
CA THR A 44 -2.61 -4.53 16.56
C THR A 44 -2.16 -5.97 16.66
N CYS A 45 -1.08 -6.25 17.40
CA CYS A 45 -0.41 -7.56 17.48
C CYS A 45 -0.32 -8.13 18.90
N GLY A 46 -0.72 -7.36 19.92
CA GLY A 46 -0.65 -7.75 21.34
C GLY A 46 0.76 -7.74 21.93
N ARG A 47 1.74 -7.16 21.24
CA ARG A 47 3.13 -6.98 21.70
C ARG A 47 3.87 -5.97 20.86
N ASP A 48 4.79 -5.25 21.45
CA ASP A 48 5.72 -4.39 20.70
C ASP A 48 6.69 -5.24 19.87
N ILE A 49 6.66 -5.03 18.57
CA ILE A 49 7.54 -5.66 17.57
C ILE A 49 8.17 -4.65 16.60
N LEU A 50 8.17 -3.37 16.93
CA LEU A 50 8.72 -2.32 16.06
C LEU A 50 10.17 -2.60 15.67
N ASP A 51 11.03 -2.95 16.65
CA ASP A 51 12.43 -3.28 16.38
C ASP A 51 12.60 -4.47 15.40
N VAL A 52 11.65 -5.41 15.43
CA VAL A 52 11.67 -6.56 14.51
C VAL A 52 11.31 -6.09 13.09
N LYS A 53 10.36 -5.17 12.96
CA LYS A 53 9.96 -4.57 11.67
C LYS A 53 11.12 -3.79 11.05
N LEU A 54 11.77 -2.95 11.84
CA LEU A 54 12.94 -2.17 11.38
C LEU A 54 14.09 -3.08 10.95
N ARG A 55 14.37 -4.15 11.71
CA ARG A 55 15.37 -5.15 11.29
C ARG A 55 15.00 -5.87 10.00
N ALA A 56 13.72 -6.16 9.78
CA ALA A 56 13.28 -6.77 8.53
C ALA A 56 13.54 -5.86 7.32
N ILE A 57 13.28 -4.55 7.45
CA ILE A 57 13.59 -3.55 6.41
C ILE A 57 15.10 -3.52 6.14
N GLU A 58 15.91 -3.48 7.20
CA GLU A 58 17.38 -3.47 7.05
C GLU A 58 17.90 -4.73 6.35
N ARG A 59 17.36 -5.91 6.67
CA ARG A 59 17.69 -7.14 5.95
C ARG A 59 17.33 -7.07 4.47
N CYS A 60 16.20 -6.46 4.14
CA CYS A 60 15.81 -6.26 2.73
C CYS A 60 16.78 -5.29 2.02
N ARG A 61 17.21 -4.22 2.70
CA ARG A 61 18.24 -3.28 2.18
C ARG A 61 19.54 -4.00 1.90
N GLU A 62 20.06 -4.77 2.87
CA GLU A 62 21.30 -5.56 2.71
C GLU A 62 21.21 -6.55 1.53
N ALA A 63 20.04 -7.14 1.29
CA ALA A 63 19.79 -8.08 0.20
C ALA A 63 19.47 -7.41 -1.14
N GLY A 64 19.36 -6.08 -1.21
CA GLY A 64 18.97 -5.34 -2.41
C GLY A 64 17.53 -5.58 -2.86
N ILE A 65 16.63 -5.95 -1.94
CA ILE A 65 15.21 -6.22 -2.19
C ILE A 65 14.37 -5.05 -1.73
N GLN A 66 13.50 -4.56 -2.61
CA GLN A 66 12.58 -3.48 -2.27
C GLN A 66 11.42 -3.95 -1.40
N VAL A 67 10.94 -3.04 -0.57
CA VAL A 67 9.86 -3.27 0.38
C VAL A 67 8.71 -2.32 0.09
N VAL A 68 7.48 -2.85 0.08
CA VAL A 68 6.26 -2.07 0.20
C VAL A 68 5.77 -2.19 1.64
N LEU A 69 5.61 -1.06 2.32
CA LEU A 69 5.04 -1.02 3.67
C LEU A 69 3.52 -1.09 3.60
N SER A 70 2.96 -2.16 4.13
CA SER A 70 1.52 -2.38 4.20
C SER A 70 0.99 -1.99 5.57
N VAL A 71 0.14 -0.99 5.61
CA VAL A 71 -0.40 -0.40 6.84
C VAL A 71 -1.89 -0.65 6.92
N ALA A 72 -2.34 -1.38 7.93
CA ALA A 72 -3.75 -1.38 8.32
C ALA A 72 -4.02 -0.09 9.10
N VAL A 73 -4.84 0.81 8.55
CA VAL A 73 -5.14 2.11 9.17
C VAL A 73 -6.36 1.97 10.07
N LEU A 74 -6.14 2.13 11.39
CA LEU A 74 -7.16 2.00 12.42
C LEU A 74 -7.41 3.35 13.08
N PHE A 75 -8.69 3.72 13.18
CA PHE A 75 -9.11 4.95 13.85
C PHE A 75 -8.68 4.97 15.32
N GLY A 76 -8.07 6.08 15.74
CA GLY A 76 -7.60 6.28 17.13
C GLY A 76 -6.38 5.45 17.53
N VAL A 77 -5.81 4.66 16.63
CA VAL A 77 -4.61 3.83 16.90
C VAL A 77 -3.40 4.36 16.14
N ASN A 78 -3.45 4.37 14.81
CA ASN A 78 -2.32 4.78 13.97
C ASN A 78 -2.69 5.81 12.88
N ASP A 79 -3.95 6.20 12.79
CA ASP A 79 -4.42 7.19 11.82
C ASP A 79 -3.85 8.61 12.05
N GLY A 80 -3.27 8.86 13.21
CA GLY A 80 -2.48 10.06 13.53
C GLY A 80 -1.00 9.98 13.13
N GLN A 81 -0.52 8.83 12.64
CA GLN A 81 0.89 8.60 12.25
C GLN A 81 1.11 8.56 10.74
N LEU A 82 0.11 8.92 9.91
CA LEU A 82 0.20 8.79 8.46
C LEU A 82 1.29 9.70 7.87
N GLY A 83 1.43 10.92 8.39
CA GLY A 83 2.50 11.83 7.99
C GLY A 83 3.90 11.32 8.38
N ASP A 84 4.04 10.76 9.57
CA ASP A 84 5.31 10.19 10.04
C ASP A 84 5.67 8.93 9.24
N LEU A 85 4.69 8.08 8.92
CA LEU A 85 4.88 6.91 8.05
C LEU A 85 5.31 7.32 6.62
N LEU A 86 4.71 8.39 6.10
CA LEU A 86 5.12 8.96 4.82
C LEU A 86 6.57 9.43 4.88
N ARG A 87 6.92 10.26 5.88
CA ARG A 87 8.28 10.76 6.07
C ARG A 87 9.28 9.64 6.21
N PHE A 88 8.99 8.65 7.06
CA PHE A 88 9.82 7.44 7.21
C PHE A 88 10.04 6.72 5.87
N SER A 89 8.99 6.57 5.07
CA SER A 89 9.08 5.93 3.75
C SER A 89 9.96 6.71 2.78
N LEU A 90 9.86 8.04 2.79
CA LEU A 90 10.70 8.92 1.95
C LEU A 90 12.17 8.92 2.38
N GLU A 91 12.44 8.91 3.68
CA GLU A 91 13.79 8.84 4.24
C GLU A 91 14.47 7.49 3.94
N ASN A 92 13.68 6.44 3.73
CA ASN A 92 14.13 5.08 3.38
C ASN A 92 13.81 4.68 1.93
N ALA A 93 13.66 5.65 1.02
CA ALA A 93 13.28 5.38 -0.37
C ALA A 93 14.34 4.59 -1.18
N ASP A 94 15.52 4.37 -0.61
CA ASP A 94 16.52 3.45 -1.14
C ASP A 94 16.06 1.97 -1.07
N VAL A 95 15.23 1.62 -0.10
CA VAL A 95 14.69 0.27 0.10
C VAL A 95 13.17 0.24 0.10
N VAL A 96 12.49 1.32 0.54
CA VAL A 96 11.04 1.41 0.55
C VAL A 96 10.54 1.97 -0.77
N ALA A 97 9.92 1.12 -1.59
CA ALA A 97 9.37 1.50 -2.90
C ALA A 97 7.92 1.98 -2.82
N GLY A 98 7.22 1.67 -1.75
CA GLY A 98 5.80 2.03 -1.63
C GLY A 98 5.24 1.98 -0.22
N LEU A 99 4.17 2.74 -0.05
CA LEU A 99 3.34 2.79 1.15
C LEU A 99 1.91 2.43 0.77
N ALA A 100 1.43 1.29 1.22
CA ALA A 100 0.09 0.79 0.92
C ALA A 100 -0.80 0.91 2.16
N LEU A 101 -1.72 1.85 2.13
CA LEU A 101 -2.62 2.19 3.23
C LEU A 101 -3.96 1.46 3.04
N GLN A 102 -4.37 0.73 4.03
CA GLN A 102 -5.58 -0.08 4.01
C GLN A 102 -6.48 0.32 5.17
N PRO A 103 -7.53 1.14 4.94
CA PRO A 103 -8.53 1.35 5.98
C PRO A 103 -8.97 0.02 6.54
N ALA A 104 -8.97 -0.12 7.86
CA ALA A 104 -9.32 -1.37 8.51
C ALA A 104 -10.75 -1.77 8.19
N PHE A 105 -10.94 -3.03 7.83
CA PHE A 105 -12.23 -3.62 7.49
C PHE A 105 -12.47 -4.88 8.31
N THR A 106 -13.73 -5.21 8.55
CA THR A 106 -14.11 -6.34 9.39
C THR A 106 -13.91 -7.66 8.63
N SER A 107 -12.82 -8.35 8.92
CA SER A 107 -12.50 -9.65 8.32
C SER A 107 -11.79 -10.57 9.30
N GLY A 108 -12.12 -11.84 9.29
CA GLY A 108 -11.47 -12.85 10.14
C GLY A 108 -11.76 -12.64 11.63
N ARG A 109 -10.69 -12.38 12.41
CA ARG A 109 -10.77 -12.16 13.86
C ARG A 109 -10.81 -10.68 14.24
N PHE A 110 -10.91 -9.81 13.27
CA PHE A 110 -10.90 -8.39 13.50
C PHE A 110 -12.32 -7.92 13.84
N GLU A 111 -12.50 -7.47 15.08
CA GLU A 111 -13.71 -6.84 15.59
C GLU A 111 -13.46 -5.33 15.65
N ALA A 112 -13.98 -4.59 14.66
CA ALA A 112 -14.02 -3.13 14.72
C ALA A 112 -15.44 -2.66 14.91
N ASP A 113 -15.64 -1.64 15.74
CA ASP A 113 -16.91 -0.92 15.74
C ASP A 113 -17.07 -0.20 14.39
N ARG A 114 -18.23 -0.31 13.76
CA ARG A 114 -18.52 0.38 12.50
C ARG A 114 -18.50 1.90 12.64
N ALA A 115 -18.73 2.41 13.84
CA ALA A 115 -18.64 3.84 14.14
C ALA A 115 -17.22 4.38 13.95
N ASP A 116 -16.21 3.53 14.10
CA ASP A 116 -14.80 3.87 14.01
C ASP A 116 -14.17 3.45 12.66
N ALA A 117 -15.00 3.05 11.68
CA ALA A 117 -14.51 2.64 10.37
C ALA A 117 -14.08 3.85 9.55
N LEU A 118 -12.80 3.86 9.16
CA LEU A 118 -12.27 4.83 8.21
C LEU A 118 -12.60 4.43 6.77
N THR A 119 -12.87 5.42 5.93
CA THR A 119 -12.96 5.26 4.49
C THR A 119 -11.62 5.58 3.82
N ALA A 120 -11.48 5.21 2.54
CA ALA A 120 -10.31 5.65 1.75
C ALA A 120 -10.20 7.19 1.70
N GLY A 121 -11.33 7.90 1.61
CA GLY A 121 -11.36 9.36 1.67
C GLY A 121 -10.80 9.91 2.98
N ASP A 122 -11.19 9.34 4.12
CA ASP A 122 -10.67 9.76 5.43
C ASP A 122 -9.14 9.60 5.50
N VAL A 123 -8.62 8.47 4.99
CA VAL A 123 -7.17 8.22 4.96
C VAL A 123 -6.44 9.21 4.06
N ILE A 124 -7.00 9.52 2.87
CA ILE A 124 -6.44 10.50 1.93
C ILE A 124 -6.39 11.90 2.58
N PHE A 125 -7.49 12.36 3.17
CA PHE A 125 -7.53 13.67 3.81
C PHE A 125 -6.59 13.76 5.01
N LYS A 126 -6.54 12.73 5.86
CA LYS A 126 -5.59 12.67 6.99
C LYS A 126 -4.13 12.66 6.53
N MET A 127 -3.82 11.93 5.46
CA MET A 127 -2.47 11.94 4.87
C MET A 127 -2.10 13.34 4.37
N ALA A 128 -2.99 14.00 3.64
CA ALA A 128 -2.76 15.36 3.15
C ALA A 128 -2.54 16.35 4.32
N GLU A 129 -3.39 16.29 5.35
CA GLU A 129 -3.28 17.15 6.55
C GLU A 129 -1.95 16.96 7.29
N GLN A 130 -1.48 15.70 7.40
CA GLN A 130 -0.27 15.35 8.14
C GLN A 130 1.01 15.43 7.30
N SER A 131 0.93 15.71 5.99
CA SER A 131 2.07 15.73 5.07
C SER A 131 2.87 17.03 5.10
N GLU A 132 2.54 17.97 5.97
CA GLU A 132 3.17 19.31 6.07
C GLU A 132 3.11 20.08 4.72
N GLY A 133 2.08 19.84 3.89
CA GLY A 133 1.90 20.50 2.61
C GLY A 133 2.59 19.81 1.42
N LEU A 134 3.20 18.64 1.61
CA LEU A 134 3.76 17.86 0.51
C LEU A 134 2.67 17.34 -0.43
N ILE A 135 1.55 16.89 0.13
CA ILE A 135 0.46 16.22 -0.57
C ILE A 135 -0.84 17.00 -0.40
N GLU A 136 -1.59 17.14 -1.47
CA GLU A 136 -2.99 17.53 -1.44
C GLU A 136 -3.89 16.33 -1.74
N ALA A 137 -5.13 16.32 -1.24
CA ALA A 137 -6.04 15.19 -1.48
C ALA A 137 -6.32 14.95 -2.98
N CYS A 138 -6.27 15.99 -3.81
CA CYS A 138 -6.43 15.89 -5.26
C CYS A 138 -5.21 15.31 -6.00
N ASP A 139 -4.09 15.10 -5.32
CA ASP A 139 -2.94 14.41 -5.89
C ASP A 139 -3.15 12.88 -6.00
N PHE A 140 -4.17 12.33 -5.32
CA PHE A 140 -4.53 10.93 -5.44
C PHE A 140 -5.46 10.70 -6.62
N TRP A 141 -5.04 9.84 -7.54
CA TRP A 141 -5.80 9.48 -8.73
C TRP A 141 -6.21 8.00 -8.71
N PRO A 142 -7.36 7.64 -9.29
CA PRO A 142 -7.74 6.25 -9.43
C PRO A 142 -6.66 5.45 -10.16
N LEU A 143 -6.33 4.26 -9.65
CA LEU A 143 -5.44 3.35 -10.38
C LEU A 143 -6.21 2.72 -11.54
N GLY A 144 -5.56 2.71 -12.71
CA GLY A 144 -6.20 2.21 -13.93
C GLY A 144 -6.43 0.71 -14.00
N CYS A 145 -5.88 -0.06 -13.06
CA CYS A 145 -5.97 -1.52 -13.03
C CYS A 145 -7.16 -2.07 -12.24
N SER A 146 -7.95 -1.20 -11.56
CA SER A 146 -9.07 -1.61 -10.72
C SER A 146 -10.24 -0.64 -10.82
N ASN A 147 -11.37 -1.00 -10.18
CA ASN A 147 -12.48 -0.07 -10.04
C ASN A 147 -12.02 1.20 -9.29
N PRO A 148 -12.38 2.40 -9.72
CA PRO A 148 -11.93 3.66 -9.10
C PRO A 148 -12.24 3.81 -7.60
N LEU A 149 -13.22 3.06 -7.09
CA LEU A 149 -13.56 3.05 -5.67
C LEU A 149 -12.73 2.03 -4.87
N CYS A 150 -11.94 1.18 -5.53
CA CYS A 150 -11.09 0.18 -4.88
C CYS A 150 -9.72 0.73 -4.52
N ASP A 151 -9.07 1.37 -5.49
CA ASP A 151 -7.68 1.79 -5.33
C ASP A 151 -7.47 3.18 -5.91
N THR A 152 -6.85 4.03 -5.12
CA THR A 152 -6.32 5.32 -5.55
C THR A 152 -4.84 5.41 -5.20
N GLY A 153 -4.09 6.07 -6.03
CA GLY A 153 -2.65 6.17 -5.85
C GLY A 153 -2.12 7.57 -6.08
N LEU A 154 -1.01 7.82 -5.42
CA LEU A 154 -0.17 8.97 -5.59
C LEU A 154 1.25 8.47 -5.87
N PHE A 155 1.96 9.12 -6.79
CA PHE A 155 3.38 8.86 -7.00
C PHE A 155 4.18 10.11 -6.62
N LEU A 156 5.14 9.93 -5.71
CA LEU A 156 6.07 10.97 -5.29
C LEU A 156 7.40 10.76 -6.02
N VAL A 157 7.90 11.83 -6.62
CA VAL A 157 9.16 11.83 -7.37
C VAL A 157 10.21 12.54 -6.55
N ARG A 158 11.41 11.96 -6.43
CA ARG A 158 12.54 12.61 -5.77
C ARG A 158 12.99 13.82 -6.59
N ASP A 159 13.16 14.95 -5.94
CA ASP A 159 13.80 16.10 -6.57
C ASP A 159 15.30 15.91 -6.69
N GLN A 160 15.77 15.74 -7.89
CA GLN A 160 17.20 15.59 -8.19
C GLN A 160 17.94 16.93 -8.43
N ARG A 161 17.21 18.04 -8.48
CA ARG A 161 17.74 19.36 -8.84
C ARG A 161 18.21 20.18 -7.64
N GLY A 162 18.11 19.60 -6.43
CA GLY A 162 18.40 20.30 -5.18
C GLY A 162 17.30 21.30 -4.80
N ALA A 163 17.52 22.06 -3.74
CA ALA A 163 16.53 22.93 -3.11
C ALA A 163 16.00 24.04 -4.05
N ASP A 164 15.17 23.67 -5.01
CA ASP A 164 14.30 24.59 -5.72
C ASP A 164 13.13 24.90 -4.77
N GLU A 165 12.86 26.18 -4.50
CA GLU A 165 11.79 26.66 -3.61
C GLU A 165 10.39 26.10 -3.96
N ARG A 166 10.25 25.50 -5.14
CA ARG A 166 9.01 24.85 -5.60
C ARG A 166 8.76 23.47 -4.97
N TYR A 167 9.76 22.90 -4.31
CA TYR A 167 9.67 21.55 -3.79
C TYR A 167 9.72 21.52 -2.26
N HIS A 168 9.03 20.53 -1.71
CA HIS A 168 8.93 20.34 -0.28
C HIS A 168 10.32 20.03 0.34
N PRO A 169 10.62 20.47 1.59
CA PRO A 169 11.91 20.24 2.24
C PRO A 169 12.26 18.75 2.42
N TRP A 170 11.29 17.85 2.28
CA TRP A 170 11.56 16.40 2.26
C TRP A 170 12.21 15.90 0.94
N GLY A 171 12.42 16.78 -0.03
CA GLY A 171 13.12 16.45 -1.26
C GLY A 171 12.30 15.66 -2.28
N PHE A 172 10.96 15.70 -2.16
CA PHE A 172 10.02 15.05 -3.07
C PHE A 172 8.90 16.00 -3.49
N TYR A 173 8.24 15.65 -4.58
CA TYR A 173 7.03 16.32 -5.04
C TYR A 173 6.06 15.32 -5.68
N PRO A 174 4.73 15.57 -5.61
CA PRO A 174 3.75 14.74 -6.30
C PRO A 174 3.91 14.78 -7.82
N ALA A 175 3.76 13.65 -8.47
CA ALA A 175 3.79 13.55 -9.94
C ALA A 175 2.75 14.45 -10.61
N THR A 176 1.66 14.79 -9.92
CA THR A 176 0.61 15.73 -10.35
C THR A 176 1.12 17.15 -10.60
N LYS A 177 2.28 17.52 -10.07
CA LYS A 177 2.92 18.83 -10.37
C LYS A 177 3.55 18.89 -11.78
N VAL A 178 3.76 17.73 -12.42
CA VAL A 178 4.36 17.61 -13.77
C VAL A 178 3.51 16.82 -14.75
N LEU A 179 2.38 16.27 -14.31
CA LEU A 179 1.46 15.46 -15.07
C LEU A 179 0.03 15.90 -14.81
N ALA A 180 -0.74 16.23 -15.85
CA ALA A 180 -2.15 16.57 -15.71
C ALA A 180 -3.03 15.32 -15.70
N TYR A 181 -4.17 15.38 -15.00
CA TYR A 181 -5.12 14.26 -14.93
C TYR A 181 -5.63 13.82 -16.30
N ASP A 182 -5.90 14.77 -17.20
CA ASP A 182 -6.37 14.42 -18.54
C ASP A 182 -5.33 13.65 -19.34
N GLU A 183 -4.05 13.98 -19.20
CA GLU A 183 -2.95 13.22 -19.83
C GLU A 183 -2.84 11.81 -19.25
N TYR A 184 -2.98 11.66 -17.93
CA TYR A 184 -3.04 10.37 -17.27
C TYR A 184 -4.22 9.54 -17.77
N ARG A 185 -5.42 10.15 -17.81
CA ARG A 185 -6.64 9.47 -18.26
C ARG A 185 -6.59 9.05 -19.74
N GLU A 186 -6.01 9.88 -20.61
CA GLU A 186 -5.85 9.56 -22.04
C GLU A 186 -4.81 8.47 -22.28
N ALA A 187 -3.74 8.45 -21.48
CA ALA A 187 -2.71 7.42 -21.56
C ALA A 187 -3.17 6.09 -20.96
N TYR A 188 -4.16 6.11 -20.07
CA TYR A 188 -4.74 4.91 -19.52
C TYR A 188 -5.58 4.18 -20.57
N ASN A 189 -5.11 2.99 -20.93
CA ASN A 189 -5.86 2.07 -21.77
C ASN A 189 -6.28 0.86 -20.92
N PRO A 190 -7.60 0.62 -20.72
CA PRO A 190 -8.08 -0.53 -19.95
C PRO A 190 -7.67 -1.88 -20.54
N ASP A 191 -7.33 -1.90 -21.84
CA ASP A 191 -6.81 -3.11 -22.52
C ASP A 191 -5.29 -3.27 -22.35
N SER A 192 -4.60 -2.31 -21.71
CA SER A 192 -3.18 -2.41 -21.42
C SER A 192 -2.92 -3.34 -20.23
N PRO A 193 -2.02 -4.32 -20.36
CA PRO A 193 -1.69 -5.22 -19.25
C PRO A 193 -0.86 -4.59 -18.13
N GLN A 194 -0.61 -3.29 -18.16
CA GLN A 194 0.28 -2.60 -17.24
C GLN A 194 -0.45 -2.01 -16.04
N GLY A 195 0.07 -2.34 -14.84
CA GLY A 195 -0.56 -1.99 -13.58
C GLY A 195 -0.46 -0.53 -13.15
N SER A 196 0.48 0.25 -13.66
CA SER A 196 0.64 1.67 -13.31
C SER A 196 1.10 2.48 -14.51
N VAL A 197 0.28 3.42 -14.91
CA VAL A 197 0.56 4.30 -16.06
C VAL A 197 1.44 5.48 -15.67
N ILE A 198 1.35 5.96 -14.41
CA ILE A 198 2.10 7.15 -13.96
C ILE A 198 3.61 7.01 -14.13
N PRO A 199 4.27 5.94 -13.64
CA PRO A 199 5.70 5.74 -13.84
C PRO A 199 6.12 5.72 -15.31
N ASP A 200 5.32 5.08 -16.18
CA ASP A 200 5.63 4.98 -17.61
C ASP A 200 5.57 6.34 -18.31
N ILE A 201 4.56 7.16 -17.99
CA ILE A 201 4.43 8.51 -18.53
C ILE A 201 5.60 9.39 -18.06
N LEU A 202 5.96 9.33 -16.77
CA LEU A 202 7.08 10.08 -16.22
C LEU A 202 8.40 9.67 -16.89
N ALA A 203 8.64 8.37 -17.07
CA ALA A 203 9.81 7.84 -17.75
C ALA A 203 9.89 8.34 -19.20
N SER A 204 8.78 8.37 -19.94
CA SER A 204 8.72 8.88 -21.31
C SER A 204 9.06 10.39 -21.42
N ARG A 205 8.94 11.13 -20.33
CA ARG A 205 9.31 12.55 -20.21
C ARG A 205 10.71 12.78 -19.67
N GLY A 206 11.48 11.68 -19.45
CA GLY A 206 12.82 11.75 -18.87
C GLY A 206 12.84 12.07 -17.38
N VAL A 207 11.72 11.89 -16.68
CA VAL A 207 11.66 11.99 -15.22
C VAL A 207 12.12 10.65 -14.65
N PRO A 208 13.21 10.63 -13.85
CA PRO A 208 13.69 9.38 -13.26
C PRO A 208 12.66 8.79 -12.29
N VAL A 209 12.24 7.56 -12.55
CA VAL A 209 11.23 6.85 -11.73
C VAL A 209 11.88 6.00 -10.66
N ALA A 210 13.18 5.71 -10.80
CA ALA A 210 13.94 4.83 -9.89
C ALA A 210 14.00 5.35 -8.44
N ASP A 211 13.83 6.65 -8.24
CA ASP A 211 13.85 7.31 -6.94
C ASP A 211 12.45 7.80 -6.52
N GLY A 212 11.40 7.10 -6.92
CA GLY A 212 10.03 7.45 -6.58
C GLY A 212 9.47 6.61 -5.44
N LEU A 213 8.43 7.12 -4.78
CA LEU A 213 7.63 6.40 -3.79
C LEU A 213 6.18 6.34 -4.28
N SER A 214 5.62 5.13 -4.37
CA SER A 214 4.19 4.95 -4.59
C SER A 214 3.45 4.98 -3.26
N VAL A 215 2.39 5.80 -3.16
CA VAL A 215 1.44 5.77 -2.03
C VAL A 215 0.10 5.32 -2.57
N ILE A 216 -0.41 4.20 -2.07
CA ILE A 216 -1.65 3.60 -2.55
C ILE A 216 -2.63 3.48 -1.37
N VAL A 217 -3.87 3.90 -1.56
CA VAL A 217 -4.96 3.67 -0.62
C VAL A 217 -5.88 2.62 -1.20
N MET A 218 -5.98 1.47 -0.50
CA MET A 218 -6.78 0.32 -0.93
C MET A 218 -8.02 0.19 -0.06
N ASN A 219 -9.19 0.30 -0.67
CA ASN A 219 -10.50 0.26 0.00
C ASN A 219 -11.11 -1.13 -0.11
N TYR A 220 -10.64 -2.07 0.72
CA TYR A 220 -11.21 -3.41 0.79
C TYR A 220 -12.66 -3.39 1.32
N MET A 221 -13.42 -4.39 0.88
CA MET A 221 -14.83 -4.56 1.28
C MET A 221 -14.96 -5.71 2.27
N ASP A 222 -15.86 -5.53 3.24
CA ASP A 222 -16.33 -6.56 4.15
C ASP A 222 -17.80 -6.89 3.89
N ALA A 223 -18.42 -7.72 4.74
CA ALA A 223 -19.82 -8.12 4.60
C ALA A 223 -20.81 -6.93 4.66
N ASN A 224 -20.41 -5.82 5.27
CA ASN A 224 -21.26 -4.64 5.44
C ASN A 224 -21.12 -3.63 4.29
N THR A 225 -20.01 -3.68 3.57
CA THR A 225 -19.62 -2.72 2.52
C THR A 225 -19.53 -3.35 1.14
N MET A 226 -19.96 -4.62 1.02
CA MET A 226 -19.84 -5.40 -0.22
C MET A 226 -20.63 -4.78 -1.37
N ASP A 227 -19.93 -4.50 -2.46
CA ASP A 227 -20.48 -4.04 -3.74
C ASP A 227 -20.21 -5.09 -4.81
N ILE A 228 -21.28 -5.64 -5.37
CA ILE A 228 -21.23 -6.72 -6.36
C ILE A 228 -20.63 -6.23 -7.69
N GLN A 229 -20.84 -4.98 -8.06
CA GLN A 229 -20.28 -4.44 -9.29
C GLN A 229 -18.76 -4.31 -9.18
N ARG A 230 -18.27 -3.77 -8.07
CA ARG A 230 -16.83 -3.72 -7.78
C ARG A 230 -16.20 -5.11 -7.78
N MET A 231 -16.92 -6.11 -7.24
CA MET A 231 -16.43 -7.49 -7.26
C MET A 231 -16.32 -8.08 -8.67
N ARG A 232 -17.26 -7.75 -9.58
CA ARG A 232 -17.21 -8.21 -10.98
C ARG A 232 -16.07 -7.59 -11.78
N GLU A 233 -15.63 -6.40 -11.39
CA GLU A 233 -14.55 -5.65 -12.01
C GLU A 233 -13.20 -5.83 -11.28
N CYS A 234 -13.16 -6.72 -10.28
CA CYS A 234 -11.97 -6.90 -9.45
C CYS A 234 -10.81 -7.52 -10.25
N SER A 235 -9.68 -6.83 -10.30
CA SER A 235 -8.43 -7.33 -10.86
C SER A 235 -7.57 -8.10 -9.87
N MET A 236 -7.81 -7.90 -8.56
CA MET A 236 -7.08 -8.60 -7.50
C MET A 236 -7.76 -9.92 -7.17
N MET A 237 -7.16 -11.02 -7.62
CA MET A 237 -7.73 -12.36 -7.54
C MET A 237 -6.87 -13.29 -6.67
N VAL A 238 -7.53 -14.16 -5.92
CA VAL A 238 -6.88 -15.26 -5.18
C VAL A 238 -7.06 -16.54 -5.99
N THR A 239 -5.96 -17.15 -6.38
CA THR A 239 -5.99 -18.47 -7.03
C THR A 239 -6.12 -19.57 -5.97
N VAL A 240 -7.10 -20.43 -6.13
CA VAL A 240 -7.35 -21.57 -5.23
C VAL A 240 -6.88 -22.89 -5.86
N PRO A 241 -6.68 -23.96 -5.06
CA PRO A 241 -6.09 -25.21 -5.53
C PRO A 241 -6.81 -25.90 -6.69
N ASP A 242 -8.10 -25.64 -6.88
CA ASP A 242 -8.90 -26.16 -8.01
C ASP A 242 -8.78 -25.33 -9.29
N GLY A 243 -7.91 -24.30 -9.30
CA GLY A 243 -7.61 -23.46 -10.47
C GLY A 243 -8.56 -22.27 -10.65
N ARG A 244 -9.55 -22.08 -9.76
CA ARG A 244 -10.41 -20.90 -9.84
C ARG A 244 -9.67 -19.67 -9.33
N ALA A 245 -10.01 -18.51 -9.89
CA ALA A 245 -9.61 -17.20 -9.41
C ALA A 245 -10.82 -16.52 -8.74
N ILE A 246 -10.65 -16.11 -7.48
CA ILE A 246 -11.71 -15.56 -6.64
C ILE A 246 -11.34 -14.12 -6.29
N PRO A 247 -12.27 -13.13 -6.44
CA PRO A 247 -12.01 -11.75 -6.01
C PRO A 247 -11.55 -11.68 -4.55
N PHE A 248 -10.50 -10.91 -4.29
CA PHE A 248 -9.81 -10.86 -2.99
C PHE A 248 -10.78 -10.59 -1.83
N CYS A 249 -11.65 -9.56 -1.93
CA CYS A 249 -12.59 -9.22 -0.88
C CYS A 249 -13.58 -10.36 -0.61
N SER A 250 -14.08 -11.03 -1.67
CA SER A 250 -14.97 -12.18 -1.57
C SER A 250 -14.27 -13.38 -0.90
N TYR A 251 -13.00 -13.64 -1.26
CA TYR A 251 -12.23 -14.73 -0.66
C TYR A 251 -12.02 -14.56 0.84
N HIS A 252 -11.86 -13.32 1.30
CA HIS A 252 -11.63 -12.99 2.71
C HIS A 252 -12.90 -12.73 3.51
N LEU A 253 -14.08 -12.77 2.87
CA LEU A 253 -15.35 -12.54 3.54
C LEU A 253 -15.59 -13.53 4.68
N THR A 254 -16.05 -13.01 5.81
CA THR A 254 -16.39 -13.80 7.00
C THR A 254 -17.82 -13.51 7.45
N ASP A 255 -18.46 -14.47 8.12
CA ASP A 255 -19.71 -14.23 8.84
C ASP A 255 -19.43 -13.44 10.15
N GLY A 256 -20.49 -13.04 10.84
CA GLY A 256 -20.40 -12.32 12.12
C GLY A 256 -19.71 -13.07 13.26
N ALA A 257 -19.37 -14.35 13.07
CA ALA A 257 -18.54 -15.15 13.98
C ALA A 257 -17.10 -15.30 13.48
N GLY A 258 -16.68 -14.56 12.45
CA GLY A 258 -15.35 -14.61 11.86
C GLY A 258 -15.07 -15.87 11.04
N ARG A 259 -16.10 -16.66 10.69
CA ARG A 259 -15.93 -17.88 9.89
C ARG A 259 -16.02 -17.56 8.41
N ARG A 260 -15.07 -18.05 7.62
CA ARG A 260 -15.13 -17.94 6.16
C ARG A 260 -16.23 -18.84 5.61
N ASP A 261 -17.15 -18.27 4.83
CA ASP A 261 -18.07 -19.07 4.04
C ASP A 261 -17.38 -19.59 2.78
N ARG A 262 -16.83 -20.79 2.88
CA ARG A 262 -16.20 -21.47 1.73
C ARG A 262 -17.21 -22.06 0.73
N LYS A 263 -18.53 -22.04 1.04
CA LYS A 263 -19.56 -22.62 0.20
C LYS A 263 -20.19 -21.63 -0.79
N SER A 264 -20.18 -20.35 -0.46
CA SER A 264 -20.83 -19.31 -1.29
C SER A 264 -19.95 -18.79 -2.42
N VAL A 265 -18.75 -19.34 -2.58
CA VAL A 265 -17.84 -18.98 -3.68
C VAL A 265 -17.98 -20.02 -4.79
N VAL A 266 -19.17 -20.06 -5.39
CA VAL A 266 -19.46 -20.83 -6.61
C VAL A 266 -19.76 -19.89 -7.74
#